data_ff623a79c94b68604a6409e5f37a0d9e
#
_entry.id   ff623a79c94b68604a6409e5f37a0d9e
#
_cell.length_a   1.000
_cell.length_b   1.000
_cell.length_c   1.000
_cell.angle_alpha   90.00
_cell.angle_beta   90.00
_cell.angle_gamma   90.00
#
_symmetry.space_group_name_H-M   'P 1'
#
loop_
_entity.id
_entity.type
_entity.pdbx_description
1 polymer ?
#
loop_
_entity_poly.entity_id
_entity_poly.type
_entity_poly.pdbx_seq_one_letter_code
_entity_poly.pdbx_strand_id
1 'polypeptide(L)'
;GFGESFVDGDWSTPDLVAVVRLAVRNLEGLEQRQRAYSVLSRMANWLRHRGNRNTLEGSRRNIAYHYDLGNDFYRLFLDHTLAYSSAYYSSEADSLESAQMAKYEHICRKLQLGPQDHLLEIGTGWGGFAAYAAEHFGCRITTTTISQQQHDHARQVFDRVPGGDRITLLLEDYRNLRGQFDKIVSIEMFEAVGFGFYDQYFTACDRLLKPDGIMLLQTITIQERQFAHYLRQSDWIRKYIFPGAELASVVEIGRSLARATQLQIFHLEDIGIHYALTLEQWRLRFLQAAGEVRSLGFDANFLRMWEYYLAYCEAGFRERYISNVQILLSKLG
;
A
#
# COMPACT_ATOMS: atom_id res chain seq x y z
N GLY A 1 -25.17 2.32 0.04
CA GLY A 1 -24.58 3.40 0.88
C GLY A 1 -24.08 4.57 0.05
N PHE A 2 -23.39 5.55 0.66
CA PHE A 2 -23.01 6.78 -0.01
C PHE A 2 -22.13 6.56 -1.26
N GLY A 3 -21.14 5.69 -1.16
CA GLY A 3 -20.28 5.33 -2.30
C GLY A 3 -21.01 4.52 -3.37
N GLU A 4 -21.85 3.58 -2.97
CA GLU A 4 -22.65 2.78 -3.89
C GLU A 4 -23.61 3.67 -4.71
N SER A 5 -24.31 4.60 -4.07
CA SER A 5 -25.25 5.49 -4.78
C SER A 5 -24.53 6.44 -5.75
N PHE A 6 -23.27 6.81 -5.47
CA PHE A 6 -22.44 7.50 -6.46
C PHE A 6 -22.12 6.59 -7.65
N VAL A 7 -21.69 5.36 -7.40
CA VAL A 7 -21.35 4.39 -8.47
C VAL A 7 -22.57 4.08 -9.33
N ASP A 8 -23.75 3.94 -8.71
CA ASP A 8 -25.02 3.66 -9.39
C ASP A 8 -25.55 4.88 -10.17
N GLY A 9 -24.94 6.08 -9.99
CA GLY A 9 -25.32 7.29 -10.72
C GLY A 9 -26.47 8.09 -10.10
N ASP A 10 -26.88 7.77 -8.86
CA ASP A 10 -27.98 8.46 -8.18
C ASP A 10 -27.66 9.94 -7.90
N TRP A 11 -26.39 10.29 -7.83
CA TRP A 11 -25.91 11.66 -7.67
C TRP A 11 -24.56 11.89 -8.34
N SER A 12 -24.24 13.15 -8.60
CA SER A 12 -22.97 13.63 -9.15
C SER A 12 -22.57 14.95 -8.53
N THR A 13 -21.32 15.31 -8.66
CA THR A 13 -20.75 16.55 -8.16
C THR A 13 -19.59 16.99 -9.04
N PRO A 14 -19.33 18.28 -9.20
CA PRO A 14 -18.14 18.76 -9.90
C PRO A 14 -16.85 18.56 -9.09
N ASP A 15 -16.95 18.38 -7.76
CA ASP A 15 -15.81 18.15 -6.87
C ASP A 15 -16.13 17.03 -5.86
N LEU A 16 -15.82 15.81 -6.26
CA LEU A 16 -16.06 14.63 -5.44
C LEU A 16 -15.16 14.61 -4.19
N VAL A 17 -13.93 15.09 -4.30
CA VAL A 17 -12.98 15.16 -3.18
C VAL A 17 -13.51 16.09 -2.10
N ALA A 18 -14.00 17.29 -2.46
CA ALA A 18 -14.58 18.23 -1.50
C ALA A 18 -15.79 17.65 -0.77
N VAL A 19 -16.67 16.92 -1.47
CA VAL A 19 -17.85 16.27 -0.86
C VAL A 19 -17.41 15.18 0.12
N VAL A 20 -16.44 14.35 -0.24
CA VAL A 20 -15.92 13.29 0.66
C VAL A 20 -15.19 13.92 1.86
N ARG A 21 -14.39 14.97 1.67
CA ARG A 21 -13.74 15.72 2.76
C ARG A 21 -14.77 16.27 3.75
N LEU A 22 -15.87 16.84 3.25
CA LEU A 22 -16.96 17.29 4.11
C LEU A 22 -17.57 16.15 4.92
N ALA A 23 -17.76 14.96 4.32
CA ALA A 23 -18.23 13.78 5.02
C ALA A 23 -17.24 13.31 6.10
N VAL A 24 -15.93 13.27 5.80
CA VAL A 24 -14.87 12.90 6.76
C VAL A 24 -14.86 13.84 7.97
N ARG A 25 -14.98 15.16 7.77
CA ARG A 25 -15.04 16.15 8.85
C ARG A 25 -16.26 16.00 9.76
N ASN A 26 -17.32 15.39 9.27
CA ASN A 26 -18.59 15.22 9.99
C ASN A 26 -18.88 13.77 10.40
N LEU A 27 -17.89 12.86 10.29
CA LEU A 27 -18.07 11.42 10.56
C LEU A 27 -18.68 11.16 11.95
N GLU A 28 -18.20 11.81 13.00
CA GLU A 28 -18.69 11.59 14.38
C GLU A 28 -20.20 11.88 14.51
N GLY A 29 -20.68 12.95 13.86
CA GLY A 29 -22.10 13.29 13.83
C GLY A 29 -22.94 12.33 12.97
N LEU A 30 -22.37 11.81 11.89
CA LEU A 30 -23.03 10.84 11.02
C LEU A 30 -23.12 9.46 11.69
N GLU A 31 -22.08 9.01 12.36
CA GLU A 31 -22.06 7.73 13.07
C GLU A 31 -23.03 7.67 14.24
N GLN A 32 -23.20 8.77 14.99
CA GLN A 32 -24.17 8.85 16.08
C GLN A 32 -25.61 8.62 15.57
N ARG A 33 -25.94 9.14 14.39
CA ARG A 33 -27.26 8.95 13.75
C ARG A 33 -27.48 7.55 13.18
N GLN A 34 -26.41 6.87 12.73
CA GLN A 34 -26.49 5.52 12.13
C GLN A 34 -26.50 4.38 13.17
N ARG A 35 -26.10 4.61 14.43
CA ARG A 35 -26.06 3.56 15.46
C ARG A 35 -27.39 2.84 15.68
N ALA A 36 -28.52 3.47 15.34
CA ALA A 36 -29.84 2.89 15.49
C ALA A 36 -30.21 1.81 14.45
N TYR A 37 -29.52 1.73 13.30
CA TYR A 37 -29.89 0.86 12.17
C TYR A 37 -28.94 -0.32 11.89
N SER A 38 -27.92 -0.57 12.71
CA SER A 38 -26.74 -1.32 12.25
C SER A 38 -26.52 -2.74 12.81
N VAL A 39 -27.41 -3.35 13.58
CA VAL A 39 -27.12 -4.68 14.21
C VAL A 39 -27.07 -5.81 13.18
N LEU A 40 -28.00 -5.85 12.22
CA LEU A 40 -28.06 -6.90 11.19
C LEU A 40 -26.92 -6.76 10.16
N SER A 41 -26.54 -5.53 9.80
CA SER A 41 -25.43 -5.28 8.89
C SER A 41 -24.06 -5.64 9.50
N ARG A 42 -23.92 -5.54 10.82
CA ARG A 42 -22.70 -5.93 11.55
C ARG A 42 -22.46 -7.44 11.49
N MET A 43 -23.50 -8.25 11.65
CA MET A 43 -23.38 -9.71 11.56
C MET A 43 -23.00 -10.19 10.14
N ALA A 44 -23.62 -9.62 9.11
CA ALA A 44 -23.31 -9.95 7.73
C ALA A 44 -21.88 -9.54 7.35
N ASN A 45 -21.43 -8.37 7.80
CA ASN A 45 -20.07 -7.89 7.59
C ASN A 45 -19.02 -8.74 8.34
N TRP A 46 -19.32 -9.15 9.58
CA TRP A 46 -18.42 -10.02 10.37
C TRP A 46 -18.22 -11.38 9.70
N LEU A 47 -19.27 -12.00 9.17
CA LEU A 47 -19.18 -13.26 8.43
C LEU A 47 -18.35 -13.13 7.14
N ARG A 48 -18.51 -12.02 6.42
CA ARG A 48 -17.72 -11.71 5.19
C ARG A 48 -16.24 -11.51 5.51
N HIS A 49 -15.91 -10.80 6.60
CA HIS A 49 -14.53 -10.63 7.06
C HIS A 49 -13.83 -11.94 7.39
N ARG A 50 -14.55 -12.89 7.97
CA ARG A 50 -14.00 -14.19 8.30
C ARG A 50 -13.60 -15.01 7.06
N GLY A 51 -14.25 -14.79 5.92
CA GLY A 51 -13.94 -15.44 4.65
C GLY A 51 -12.69 -14.89 3.94
N ASN A 52 -12.28 -13.64 4.24
CA ASN A 52 -11.18 -12.94 3.57
C ASN A 52 -9.89 -12.85 4.44
N ARG A 53 -9.72 -13.80 5.38
CA ARG A 53 -8.50 -13.82 6.23
C ARG A 53 -7.24 -14.03 5.40
N ASN A 54 -6.17 -13.31 5.73
CA ASN A 54 -4.87 -13.33 5.05
C ASN A 54 -4.00 -14.55 5.46
N THR A 55 -4.58 -15.74 5.36
CA THR A 55 -3.84 -17.00 5.35
C THR A 55 -2.99 -17.08 4.07
N LEU A 56 -2.08 -18.05 3.94
CA LEU A 56 -1.27 -18.24 2.73
C LEU A 56 -2.11 -18.29 1.44
N GLU A 57 -3.21 -19.02 1.46
CA GLU A 57 -4.14 -19.12 0.32
C GLU A 57 -5.03 -17.89 0.17
N GLY A 58 -5.48 -17.32 1.29
CA GLY A 58 -6.30 -16.10 1.32
C GLY A 58 -5.55 -14.90 0.75
N SER A 59 -4.28 -14.71 1.11
CA SER A 59 -3.44 -13.63 0.59
C SER A 59 -3.25 -13.72 -0.92
N ARG A 60 -2.98 -14.91 -1.47
CA ARG A 60 -2.86 -15.10 -2.93
C ARG A 60 -4.14 -14.74 -3.67
N ARG A 61 -5.30 -15.19 -3.17
CA ARG A 61 -6.60 -14.90 -3.78
C ARG A 61 -6.96 -13.41 -3.72
N ASN A 62 -6.73 -12.76 -2.58
CA ASN A 62 -7.04 -11.35 -2.39
C ASN A 62 -6.17 -10.45 -3.28
N ILE A 63 -4.88 -10.80 -3.44
CA ILE A 63 -3.94 -10.09 -4.32
C ILE A 63 -4.31 -10.30 -5.79
N ALA A 64 -4.62 -11.54 -6.21
CA ALA A 64 -5.02 -11.82 -7.58
C ALA A 64 -6.24 -10.98 -7.99
N TYR A 65 -7.27 -10.89 -7.15
CA TYR A 65 -8.49 -10.13 -7.45
C TYR A 65 -8.22 -8.66 -7.82
N HIS A 66 -7.27 -8.00 -7.13
CA HIS A 66 -6.96 -6.59 -7.39
C HIS A 66 -6.08 -6.42 -8.64
N TYR A 67 -5.05 -7.27 -8.83
CA TYR A 67 -4.10 -7.14 -9.93
C TYR A 67 -4.58 -7.75 -11.26
N ASP A 68 -5.68 -8.52 -11.26
CA ASP A 68 -6.32 -9.08 -12.46
C ASP A 68 -6.90 -8.01 -13.42
N LEU A 69 -6.90 -6.72 -13.02
CA LEU A 69 -7.27 -5.59 -13.90
C LEU A 69 -6.28 -5.41 -15.07
N GLY A 70 -5.08 -5.99 -14.99
CA GLY A 70 -4.08 -6.00 -16.04
C GLY A 70 -3.15 -4.79 -16.02
N ASN A 71 -1.91 -5.00 -16.50
CA ASN A 71 -0.87 -3.96 -16.50
C ASN A 71 -1.24 -2.75 -17.38
N ASP A 72 -1.98 -2.98 -18.47
CA ASP A 72 -2.38 -1.90 -19.39
C ASP A 72 -3.32 -0.91 -18.70
N PHE A 73 -4.18 -1.37 -17.80
CA PHE A 73 -5.02 -0.51 -16.99
C PHE A 73 -4.18 0.39 -16.05
N TYR A 74 -3.21 -0.18 -15.33
CA TYR A 74 -2.38 0.58 -14.39
C TYR A 74 -1.48 1.60 -15.09
N ARG A 75 -1.00 1.31 -16.31
CA ARG A 75 -0.22 2.25 -17.13
C ARG A 75 -0.96 3.53 -17.49
N LEU A 76 -2.29 3.53 -17.44
CA LEU A 76 -3.07 4.71 -17.80
C LEU A 76 -2.98 5.83 -16.77
N PHE A 77 -2.64 5.53 -15.51
CA PHE A 77 -2.64 6.54 -14.45
C PHE A 77 -1.43 6.51 -13.52
N LEU A 78 -0.70 5.41 -13.41
CA LEU A 78 0.55 5.35 -12.66
C LEU A 78 1.70 6.00 -13.45
N ASP A 79 2.85 6.17 -12.79
CA ASP A 79 4.10 6.55 -13.44
C ASP A 79 4.68 5.39 -14.27
N HIS A 80 5.75 5.65 -15.03
CA HIS A 80 6.37 4.66 -15.90
C HIS A 80 6.94 3.42 -15.18
N THR A 81 7.23 3.52 -13.87
CA THR A 81 7.68 2.38 -13.05
C THR A 81 6.53 1.55 -12.49
N LEU A 82 5.31 1.98 -12.73
CA LEU A 82 4.08 1.41 -12.18
C LEU A 82 4.09 1.37 -10.63
N ALA A 83 4.67 2.40 -10.00
CA ALA A 83 4.69 2.50 -8.55
C ALA A 83 3.28 2.73 -7.99
N TYR A 84 2.70 1.69 -7.40
CA TYR A 84 1.35 1.75 -6.79
C TYR A 84 1.46 1.96 -5.28
N SER A 85 2.14 3.02 -4.91
CA SER A 85 2.38 3.48 -3.54
C SER A 85 2.64 4.98 -3.52
N SER A 86 2.56 5.62 -2.34
CA SER A 86 2.80 7.05 -2.19
C SER A 86 4.13 7.46 -2.82
N ALA A 87 4.14 8.51 -3.61
CA ALA A 87 5.34 9.22 -4.01
C ALA A 87 5.86 10.10 -2.85
N TYR A 88 7.00 10.78 -3.04
CA TYR A 88 7.57 11.75 -2.12
C TYR A 88 7.87 13.04 -2.89
N TYR A 89 7.12 14.09 -2.63
CA TYR A 89 7.21 15.36 -3.33
C TYR A 89 8.13 16.32 -2.60
N SER A 90 9.19 16.78 -3.23
CA SER A 90 10.03 17.85 -2.70
C SER A 90 9.36 19.22 -2.85
N SER A 91 8.50 19.35 -3.87
CA SER A 91 7.67 20.50 -4.19
C SER A 91 6.33 20.05 -4.76
N GLU A 92 5.25 20.79 -4.51
CA GLU A 92 3.95 20.54 -5.14
C GLU A 92 3.98 20.65 -6.69
N ALA A 93 5.00 21.27 -7.24
CA ALA A 93 5.20 21.38 -8.68
C ALA A 93 5.90 20.16 -9.31
N ASP A 94 6.36 19.19 -8.50
CA ASP A 94 7.01 17.99 -9.01
C ASP A 94 6.03 17.14 -9.80
N SER A 95 6.52 16.52 -10.89
CA SER A 95 5.76 15.50 -11.59
C SER A 95 5.65 14.21 -10.76
N LEU A 96 4.64 13.39 -11.05
CA LEU A 96 4.49 12.08 -10.41
C LEU A 96 5.75 11.22 -10.60
N GLU A 97 6.35 11.25 -11.79
CA GLU A 97 7.57 10.52 -12.12
C GLU A 97 8.75 10.96 -11.25
N SER A 98 9.00 12.27 -11.15
CA SER A 98 10.08 12.78 -10.30
C SER A 98 9.84 12.51 -8.82
N ALA A 99 8.60 12.59 -8.37
CA ALA A 99 8.23 12.30 -6.99
C ALA A 99 8.37 10.82 -6.62
N GLN A 100 8.10 9.90 -7.57
CA GLN A 100 8.34 8.46 -7.35
C GLN A 100 9.84 8.15 -7.29
N MET A 101 10.67 8.77 -8.14
CA MET A 101 12.13 8.61 -8.05
C MET A 101 12.67 9.20 -6.75
N ALA A 102 12.17 10.37 -6.32
CA ALA A 102 12.53 10.97 -5.04
C ALA A 102 12.16 10.06 -3.85
N LYS A 103 11.04 9.37 -3.89
CA LYS A 103 10.69 8.36 -2.89
C LYS A 103 11.71 7.22 -2.84
N TYR A 104 12.10 6.67 -3.99
CA TYR A 104 13.07 5.58 -4.03
C TYR A 104 14.43 6.03 -3.47
N GLU A 105 14.91 7.19 -3.89
CA GLU A 105 16.12 7.79 -3.36
C GLU A 105 16.04 8.00 -1.83
N HIS A 106 14.93 8.55 -1.35
CA HIS A 106 14.70 8.81 0.07
C HIS A 106 14.75 7.53 0.91
N ILE A 107 14.11 6.46 0.44
CA ILE A 107 14.13 5.14 1.09
C ILE A 107 15.57 4.57 1.10
N CYS A 108 16.26 4.59 -0.03
CA CYS A 108 17.63 4.08 -0.13
C CYS A 108 18.60 4.83 0.81
N ARG A 109 18.48 6.15 0.91
CA ARG A 109 19.28 6.96 1.83
C ARG A 109 18.96 6.68 3.30
N LYS A 110 17.69 6.53 3.66
CA LYS A 110 17.28 6.15 5.01
C LYS A 110 17.80 4.77 5.41
N LEU A 111 17.81 3.83 4.49
CA LEU A 111 18.43 2.51 4.70
C LEU A 111 19.96 2.55 4.70
N GLN A 112 20.57 3.67 4.30
CA GLN A 112 22.02 3.80 4.13
C GLN A 112 22.57 2.73 3.19
N LEU A 113 21.88 2.50 2.05
CA LEU A 113 22.27 1.47 1.10
C LEU A 113 23.64 1.77 0.48
N GLY A 114 24.44 0.70 0.35
CA GLY A 114 25.72 0.73 -0.33
C GLY A 114 25.97 -0.55 -1.13
N PRO A 115 27.04 -0.58 -1.96
CA PRO A 115 27.33 -1.69 -2.88
C PRO A 115 27.59 -3.06 -2.19
N GLN A 116 27.93 -3.03 -0.90
CA GLN A 116 28.21 -4.24 -0.13
C GLN A 116 26.97 -4.84 0.52
N ASP A 117 25.85 -4.11 0.55
CA ASP A 117 24.64 -4.56 1.19
C ASP A 117 23.93 -5.63 0.36
N HIS A 118 23.27 -6.54 1.06
CA HIS A 118 22.25 -7.42 0.52
C HIS A 118 20.89 -6.99 1.06
N LEU A 119 20.09 -6.34 0.21
CA LEU A 119 18.76 -5.86 0.52
C LEU A 119 17.72 -6.94 0.26
N LEU A 120 16.77 -7.12 1.19
CA LEU A 120 15.52 -7.83 0.96
C LEU A 120 14.39 -6.82 0.75
N GLU A 121 13.70 -6.92 -0.39
CA GLU A 121 12.43 -6.23 -0.64
C GLU A 121 11.26 -7.20 -0.46
N ILE A 122 10.36 -6.90 0.47
CA ILE A 122 9.13 -7.68 0.66
C ILE A 122 7.97 -6.95 -0.03
N GLY A 123 7.58 -7.46 -1.20
CA GLY A 123 6.59 -6.84 -2.07
C GLY A 123 7.22 -6.16 -3.29
N THR A 124 7.62 -6.95 -4.29
CA THR A 124 8.28 -6.48 -5.52
C THR A 124 7.48 -5.42 -6.29
N GLY A 125 6.13 -5.47 -6.20
CA GLY A 125 5.30 -4.70 -7.12
C GLY A 125 5.66 -5.01 -8.57
N TRP A 126 5.81 -4.00 -9.41
CA TRP A 126 6.27 -4.15 -10.80
C TRP A 126 7.78 -4.01 -10.96
N GLY A 127 8.54 -3.96 -9.85
CA GLY A 127 10.01 -3.99 -9.86
C GLY A 127 10.69 -2.62 -9.84
N GLY A 128 9.95 -1.52 -9.80
CA GLY A 128 10.51 -0.17 -9.92
C GLY A 128 11.53 0.17 -8.83
N PHE A 129 11.25 -0.15 -7.57
CA PHE A 129 12.17 0.14 -6.47
C PHE A 129 13.45 -0.71 -6.54
N ALA A 130 13.33 -2.03 -6.77
CA ALA A 130 14.50 -2.91 -6.87
C ALA A 130 15.40 -2.50 -8.05
N ALA A 131 14.80 -2.16 -9.22
CA ALA A 131 15.55 -1.65 -10.37
C ALA A 131 16.32 -0.38 -10.02
N TYR A 132 15.66 0.60 -9.41
CA TYR A 132 16.28 1.86 -8.97
C TYR A 132 17.45 1.62 -7.99
N ALA A 133 17.24 0.80 -6.98
CA ALA A 133 18.26 0.53 -5.96
C ALA A 133 19.49 -0.22 -6.55
N ALA A 134 19.27 -1.17 -7.45
CA ALA A 134 20.36 -1.89 -8.13
C ALA A 134 21.20 -0.95 -9.01
N GLU A 135 20.54 -0.07 -9.78
CA GLU A 135 21.21 0.85 -10.69
C GLU A 135 22.00 1.94 -9.95
N HIS A 136 21.36 2.58 -8.94
CA HIS A 136 21.94 3.78 -8.31
C HIS A 136 22.79 3.50 -7.08
N PHE A 137 22.55 2.42 -6.36
CA PHE A 137 23.27 2.07 -5.13
C PHE A 137 24.17 0.83 -5.29
N GLY A 138 24.00 0.06 -6.36
CA GLY A 138 24.87 -1.07 -6.69
C GLY A 138 24.79 -2.24 -5.74
N CYS A 139 23.84 -2.27 -4.81
CA CYS A 139 23.64 -3.35 -3.84
C CYS A 139 23.08 -4.62 -4.49
N ARG A 140 23.24 -5.76 -3.81
CA ARG A 140 22.53 -7.01 -4.17
C ARG A 140 21.13 -6.95 -3.61
N ILE A 141 20.16 -7.43 -4.38
CA ILE A 141 18.75 -7.37 -3.98
C ILE A 141 18.12 -8.75 -4.13
N THR A 142 17.42 -9.20 -3.10
CA THR A 142 16.42 -10.26 -3.20
C THR A 142 15.05 -9.59 -3.05
N THR A 143 14.18 -9.79 -4.02
CA THR A 143 12.82 -9.24 -3.98
C THR A 143 11.79 -10.35 -4.16
N THR A 144 10.66 -10.25 -3.46
CA THR A 144 9.64 -11.30 -3.47
C THR A 144 8.24 -10.77 -3.69
N THR A 145 7.47 -11.50 -4.48
CA THR A 145 6.02 -11.30 -4.68
C THR A 145 5.30 -12.65 -4.68
N ILE A 146 4.00 -12.64 -4.41
CA ILE A 146 3.12 -13.81 -4.58
C ILE A 146 2.20 -13.67 -5.79
N SER A 147 2.31 -12.58 -6.56
CA SER A 147 1.58 -12.33 -7.79
C SER A 147 2.40 -12.77 -9.01
N GLN A 148 1.88 -13.72 -9.79
CA GLN A 148 2.52 -14.16 -11.02
C GLN A 148 2.66 -13.02 -12.04
N GLN A 149 1.64 -12.15 -12.17
CA GLN A 149 1.67 -11.01 -13.09
C GLN A 149 2.77 -10.01 -12.73
N GLN A 150 2.91 -9.67 -11.45
CA GLN A 150 3.98 -8.80 -10.98
C GLN A 150 5.36 -9.44 -11.22
N HIS A 151 5.51 -10.72 -10.89
CA HIS A 151 6.74 -11.46 -11.11
C HIS A 151 7.17 -11.43 -12.57
N ASP A 152 6.27 -11.74 -13.50
CA ASP A 152 6.58 -11.81 -14.92
C ASP A 152 6.94 -10.44 -15.50
N HIS A 153 6.26 -9.39 -15.04
CA HIS A 153 6.58 -8.01 -15.43
C HIS A 153 7.93 -7.55 -14.86
N ALA A 154 8.16 -7.75 -13.55
CA ALA A 154 9.40 -7.35 -12.88
C ALA A 154 10.62 -8.03 -13.49
N ARG A 155 10.51 -9.30 -13.89
CA ARG A 155 11.58 -10.01 -14.63
C ARG A 155 11.94 -9.27 -15.92
N GLN A 156 10.96 -8.86 -16.72
CA GLN A 156 11.22 -8.11 -17.95
C GLN A 156 11.86 -6.73 -17.68
N VAL A 157 11.54 -6.11 -16.56
CA VAL A 157 12.18 -4.86 -16.11
C VAL A 157 13.64 -5.13 -15.77
N PHE A 158 13.91 -6.15 -14.95
CA PHE A 158 15.26 -6.46 -14.46
C PHE A 158 16.21 -6.90 -15.58
N ASP A 159 15.69 -7.59 -16.61
CA ASP A 159 16.48 -7.98 -17.80
C ASP A 159 17.00 -6.77 -18.63
N ARG A 160 16.47 -5.56 -18.39
CA ARG A 160 16.75 -4.37 -19.19
C ARG A 160 17.48 -3.25 -18.44
N VAL A 161 17.47 -3.28 -17.10
CA VAL A 161 18.05 -2.21 -16.29
C VAL A 161 19.52 -2.48 -15.95
N PRO A 162 20.37 -1.43 -15.86
CA PRO A 162 21.72 -1.58 -15.33
C PRO A 162 21.69 -2.18 -13.93
N GLY A 163 22.53 -3.21 -13.69
CA GLY A 163 22.58 -3.88 -12.39
C GLY A 163 21.44 -4.90 -12.15
N GLY A 164 20.64 -5.20 -13.15
CA GLY A 164 19.58 -6.21 -13.05
C GLY A 164 20.10 -7.62 -12.72
N ASP A 165 21.35 -7.92 -13.08
CA ASP A 165 22.09 -9.13 -12.70
C ASP A 165 22.32 -9.28 -11.17
N ARG A 166 22.18 -8.20 -10.41
CA ARG A 166 22.28 -8.19 -8.94
C ARG A 166 20.95 -8.46 -8.27
N ILE A 167 19.85 -8.58 -9.03
CA ILE A 167 18.50 -8.76 -8.51
C ILE A 167 18.08 -10.24 -8.60
N THR A 168 17.77 -10.83 -7.46
CA THR A 168 17.15 -12.16 -7.37
C THR A 168 15.66 -11.97 -7.14
N LEU A 169 14.85 -12.33 -8.14
CA LEU A 169 13.38 -12.25 -8.08
C LEU A 169 12.78 -13.60 -7.68
N LEU A 170 11.96 -13.59 -6.65
CA LEU A 170 11.30 -14.78 -6.10
C LEU A 170 9.78 -14.69 -6.24
N LEU A 171 9.15 -15.78 -6.68
CA LEU A 171 7.70 -15.97 -6.58
C LEU A 171 7.39 -16.76 -5.31
N GLU A 172 7.56 -16.12 -4.17
CA GLU A 172 7.48 -16.79 -2.88
C GLU A 172 6.88 -15.87 -1.81
N ASP A 173 6.20 -16.49 -0.84
CA ASP A 173 5.69 -15.78 0.32
C ASP A 173 6.82 -15.45 1.30
N TYR A 174 6.89 -14.23 1.83
CA TYR A 174 7.93 -13.78 2.75
C TYR A 174 8.07 -14.68 3.99
N ARG A 175 7.00 -15.34 4.41
CA ARG A 175 6.98 -16.28 5.54
C ARG A 175 7.90 -17.47 5.34
N ASN A 176 8.11 -17.87 4.10
CA ASN A 176 8.93 -19.04 3.73
C ASN A 176 10.39 -18.67 3.45
N LEU A 177 10.73 -17.40 3.28
CA LEU A 177 12.07 -16.94 2.96
C LEU A 177 13.10 -17.41 4.00
N ARG A 178 14.31 -17.65 3.54
CA ARG A 178 15.47 -18.08 4.34
C ARG A 178 16.65 -17.15 4.09
N GLY A 179 17.66 -17.24 4.95
CA GLY A 179 18.85 -16.43 4.88
C GLY A 179 18.79 -15.22 5.79
N GLN A 180 19.78 -14.34 5.65
CA GLN A 180 19.90 -13.10 6.39
C GLN A 180 20.34 -11.97 5.45
N PHE A 181 19.80 -10.78 5.67
CA PHE A 181 19.97 -9.61 4.85
C PHE A 181 20.49 -8.44 5.69
N ASP A 182 21.32 -7.59 5.09
CA ASP A 182 21.83 -6.39 5.74
C ASP A 182 20.74 -5.34 5.94
N LYS A 183 19.83 -5.26 4.95
CA LYS A 183 18.73 -4.30 4.94
C LYS A 183 17.44 -5.00 4.52
N ILE A 184 16.30 -4.52 5.05
CA ILE A 184 14.96 -4.94 4.63
C ILE A 184 14.15 -3.70 4.27
N VAL A 185 13.36 -3.79 3.20
CA VAL A 185 12.36 -2.79 2.83
C VAL A 185 11.02 -3.46 2.55
N SER A 186 9.95 -2.80 2.96
CA SER A 186 8.58 -3.18 2.60
C SER A 186 7.77 -1.90 2.37
N ILE A 187 7.26 -1.74 1.16
CA ILE A 187 6.58 -0.51 0.73
C ILE A 187 5.11 -0.86 0.43
N GLU A 188 4.21 -0.43 1.34
CA GLU A 188 2.75 -0.59 1.21
C GLU A 188 2.31 -2.03 0.85
N MET A 189 2.97 -2.99 1.47
CA MET A 189 2.59 -4.41 1.45
C MET A 189 1.97 -4.83 2.80
N PHE A 190 2.29 -4.11 3.87
CA PHE A 190 1.90 -4.46 5.23
C PHE A 190 0.39 -4.44 5.42
N GLU A 191 -0.34 -3.64 4.64
CA GLU A 191 -1.81 -3.60 4.59
C GLU A 191 -2.42 -4.97 4.22
N ALA A 192 -1.68 -5.77 3.44
CA ALA A 192 -2.09 -7.13 3.06
C ALA A 192 -1.76 -8.19 4.12
N VAL A 193 -1.07 -7.83 5.20
CA VAL A 193 -0.74 -8.75 6.31
C VAL A 193 -1.98 -9.04 7.16
N GLY A 194 -2.71 -7.99 7.57
CA GLY A 194 -3.84 -8.09 8.49
C GLY A 194 -3.41 -8.11 9.95
N PHE A 195 -4.19 -7.44 10.81
CA PHE A 195 -3.86 -7.22 12.23
C PHE A 195 -3.52 -8.51 13.01
N GLY A 196 -4.26 -9.58 12.74
CA GLY A 196 -4.03 -10.87 13.42
C GLY A 196 -2.69 -11.55 13.08
N PHE A 197 -1.92 -11.03 12.11
CA PHE A 197 -0.67 -11.62 11.64
C PHE A 197 0.55 -10.69 11.83
N TYR A 198 0.41 -9.57 12.52
CA TYR A 198 1.51 -8.62 12.76
C TYR A 198 2.71 -9.27 13.44
N ASP A 199 2.49 -10.07 14.50
CA ASP A 199 3.57 -10.79 15.19
C ASP A 199 4.30 -11.73 14.25
N GLN A 200 3.58 -12.46 13.41
CA GLN A 200 4.19 -13.37 12.43
C GLN A 200 5.03 -12.61 11.41
N TYR A 201 4.53 -11.46 10.93
CA TYR A 201 5.25 -10.61 9.98
C TYR A 201 6.56 -10.09 10.58
N PHE A 202 6.49 -9.46 11.74
CA PHE A 202 7.67 -8.89 12.38
C PHE A 202 8.65 -9.95 12.86
N THR A 203 8.20 -11.11 13.34
CA THR A 203 9.06 -12.26 13.64
C THR A 203 9.81 -12.74 12.39
N ALA A 204 9.15 -12.77 11.23
CA ALA A 204 9.82 -13.13 9.98
C ALA A 204 10.87 -12.08 9.58
N CYS A 205 10.55 -10.79 9.69
CA CYS A 205 11.49 -9.70 9.42
C CYS A 205 12.69 -9.74 10.38
N ASP A 206 12.46 -9.94 11.68
CA ASP A 206 13.52 -10.04 12.68
C ASP A 206 14.48 -11.22 12.39
N ARG A 207 13.94 -12.37 12.03
CA ARG A 207 14.72 -13.55 11.65
C ARG A 207 15.56 -13.34 10.39
N LEU A 208 15.02 -12.60 9.41
CA LEU A 208 15.67 -12.32 8.13
C LEU A 208 16.67 -11.17 8.18
N LEU A 209 16.55 -10.26 9.14
CA LEU A 209 17.47 -9.15 9.32
C LEU A 209 18.70 -9.61 10.12
N LYS A 210 19.90 -9.29 9.63
CA LYS A 210 21.17 -9.50 10.37
C LYS A 210 21.17 -8.69 11.68
N PRO A 211 22.01 -9.07 12.67
CA PRO A 211 22.41 -8.16 13.74
C PRO A 211 22.90 -6.83 13.12
N ASP A 212 22.62 -5.70 13.77
CA ASP A 212 22.93 -4.34 13.27
C ASP A 212 22.26 -3.96 11.93
N GLY A 213 21.35 -4.79 11.43
CA GLY A 213 20.59 -4.52 10.22
C GLY A 213 19.54 -3.42 10.42
N ILE A 214 19.14 -2.79 9.32
CA ILE A 214 18.09 -1.75 9.30
C ILE A 214 16.95 -2.22 8.41
N MET A 215 15.72 -2.04 8.89
CA MET A 215 14.51 -2.25 8.11
C MET A 215 13.76 -0.93 7.94
N LEU A 216 13.24 -0.66 6.74
CA LEU A 216 12.28 0.40 6.48
C LEU A 216 10.92 -0.22 6.13
N LEU A 217 9.90 0.20 6.87
CA LEU A 217 8.50 -0.12 6.59
C LEU A 217 7.78 1.16 6.17
N GLN A 218 7.28 1.22 4.94
CA GLN A 218 6.31 2.22 4.50
C GLN A 218 4.92 1.60 4.53
N THR A 219 3.98 2.21 5.26
CA THR A 219 2.62 1.68 5.39
C THR A 219 1.59 2.76 5.67
N ILE A 220 0.37 2.52 5.18
CA ILE A 220 -0.78 3.38 5.47
C ILE A 220 -1.24 3.12 6.91
N THR A 221 -1.52 4.20 7.63
CA THR A 221 -1.99 4.16 9.02
C THR A 221 -3.31 4.88 9.18
N ILE A 222 -4.09 4.42 10.15
CA ILE A 222 -5.31 5.11 10.62
C ILE A 222 -5.06 5.72 11.99
N GLN A 223 -5.79 6.80 12.31
CA GLN A 223 -5.72 7.41 13.64
C GLN A 223 -5.96 6.38 14.75
N GLU A 224 -5.15 6.39 15.81
CA GLU A 224 -5.20 5.43 16.92
C GLU A 224 -6.60 5.31 17.56
N ARG A 225 -7.28 6.45 17.74
CA ARG A 225 -8.64 6.48 18.31
C ARG A 225 -9.68 5.76 17.46
N GLN A 226 -9.43 5.62 16.14
CA GLN A 226 -10.34 4.99 15.19
C GLN A 226 -10.02 3.51 14.95
N PHE A 227 -8.80 3.05 15.26
CA PHE A 227 -8.33 1.73 14.89
C PHE A 227 -9.24 0.60 15.39
N ALA A 228 -9.61 0.59 16.68
CA ALA A 228 -10.48 -0.43 17.23
C ALA A 228 -11.90 -0.44 16.62
N HIS A 229 -12.39 0.72 16.18
CA HIS A 229 -13.67 0.84 15.49
C HIS A 229 -13.55 0.36 14.05
N TYR A 230 -12.50 0.77 13.34
CA TYR A 230 -12.16 0.38 11.99
C TYR A 230 -12.06 -1.16 11.82
N LEU A 231 -11.41 -1.85 12.75
CA LEU A 231 -11.32 -3.32 12.70
C LEU A 231 -12.67 -4.03 12.75
N ARG A 232 -13.68 -3.42 13.39
CA ARG A 232 -15.04 -4.00 13.53
C ARG A 232 -15.98 -3.68 12.38
N GLN A 233 -15.58 -2.76 11.52
CA GLN A 233 -16.38 -2.36 10.36
C GLN A 233 -15.73 -2.80 9.05
N SER A 234 -16.55 -3.00 8.03
CA SER A 234 -16.09 -3.11 6.65
C SER A 234 -16.34 -1.77 5.98
N ASP A 235 -15.29 -1.05 5.64
CA ASP A 235 -15.41 0.15 4.85
C ASP A 235 -15.63 -0.19 3.36
N TRP A 236 -15.89 0.85 2.57
CA TRP A 236 -16.15 0.72 1.15
C TRP A 236 -14.93 0.16 0.39
N ILE A 237 -13.70 0.59 0.76
CA ILE A 237 -12.43 0.14 0.15
C ILE A 237 -12.23 -1.37 0.37
N ARG A 238 -12.42 -1.85 1.59
CA ARG A 238 -12.26 -3.27 1.94
C ARG A 238 -13.34 -4.15 1.28
N LYS A 239 -14.46 -3.56 0.90
CA LYS A 239 -15.56 -4.28 0.26
C LYS A 239 -15.36 -4.42 -1.25
N TYR A 240 -14.87 -3.38 -1.93
CA TYR A 240 -14.90 -3.28 -3.39
C TYR A 240 -13.53 -3.22 -4.06
N ILE A 241 -12.50 -2.71 -3.38
CA ILE A 241 -11.18 -2.44 -3.98
C ILE A 241 -10.13 -3.41 -3.45
N PHE A 242 -9.93 -3.47 -2.13
CA PHE A 242 -8.90 -4.28 -1.48
C PHE A 242 -9.50 -5.26 -0.46
N PRO A 243 -10.13 -6.35 -0.90
CA PRO A 243 -10.63 -7.36 0.03
C PRO A 243 -9.49 -7.92 0.90
N GLY A 244 -9.70 -7.90 2.22
CA GLY A 244 -8.71 -8.41 3.18
C GLY A 244 -7.61 -7.42 3.58
N ALA A 245 -7.49 -6.25 2.93
CA ALA A 245 -6.54 -5.22 3.37
C ALA A 245 -6.99 -4.58 4.69
N GLU A 246 -6.03 -4.25 5.54
CA GLU A 246 -6.26 -3.57 6.81
C GLU A 246 -5.22 -2.47 7.03
N LEU A 247 -5.69 -1.26 7.34
CA LEU A 247 -4.81 -0.14 7.69
C LEU A 247 -4.16 -0.40 9.04
N ALA A 248 -2.91 0.04 9.18
CA ALA A 248 -2.15 -0.16 10.39
C ALA A 248 -2.44 0.91 11.45
N SER A 249 -2.04 0.62 12.68
CA SER A 249 -1.92 1.56 13.80
C SER A 249 -0.47 1.58 14.25
N VAL A 250 0.12 2.77 14.39
CA VAL A 250 1.51 2.91 14.86
C VAL A 250 1.68 2.29 16.26
N VAL A 251 0.69 2.46 17.12
CA VAL A 251 0.69 1.85 18.46
C VAL A 251 0.67 0.33 18.40
N GLU A 252 -0.16 -0.27 17.54
CA GLU A 252 -0.23 -1.73 17.40
C GLU A 252 1.01 -2.31 16.72
N ILE A 253 1.64 -1.59 15.78
CA ILE A 253 2.96 -1.92 15.25
C ILE A 253 3.96 -1.98 16.39
N GLY A 254 4.06 -0.92 17.21
CA GLY A 254 4.98 -0.87 18.35
C GLY A 254 4.73 -1.98 19.38
N ARG A 255 3.47 -2.31 19.67
CA ARG A 255 3.10 -3.42 20.56
C ARG A 255 3.54 -4.77 20.01
N SER A 256 3.34 -4.99 18.71
CA SER A 256 3.77 -6.24 18.05
C SER A 256 5.28 -6.38 18.04
N LEU A 257 6.02 -5.33 17.71
CA LEU A 257 7.48 -5.31 17.77
C LEU A 257 7.99 -5.67 19.16
N ALA A 258 7.49 -5.00 20.19
CA ALA A 258 7.90 -5.23 21.60
C ALA A 258 7.58 -6.65 22.09
N ARG A 259 6.51 -7.27 21.60
CA ARG A 259 6.09 -8.61 22.00
C ARG A 259 6.82 -9.73 21.26
N ALA A 260 7.13 -9.53 19.97
CA ALA A 260 7.49 -10.62 19.08
C ALA A 260 8.93 -10.57 18.55
N THR A 261 9.66 -9.47 18.79
CA THR A 261 10.97 -9.23 18.14
C THR A 261 11.95 -8.51 19.05
N GLN A 262 13.19 -8.35 18.55
CA GLN A 262 14.21 -7.46 19.10
C GLN A 262 14.33 -6.14 18.31
N LEU A 263 13.44 -5.91 17.32
CA LEU A 263 13.41 -4.73 16.51
C LEU A 263 12.90 -3.52 17.31
N GLN A 264 13.55 -2.37 17.13
CA GLN A 264 13.18 -1.11 17.78
C GLN A 264 12.95 -0.02 16.74
N ILE A 265 11.92 0.80 16.96
CA ILE A 265 11.68 2.01 16.17
C ILE A 265 12.69 3.06 16.60
N PHE A 266 13.52 3.54 15.68
CA PHE A 266 14.42 4.63 15.96
C PHE A 266 14.15 5.90 15.13
N HIS A 267 13.30 5.79 14.09
CA HIS A 267 12.83 6.94 13.32
C HIS A 267 11.44 6.65 12.74
N LEU A 268 10.60 7.68 12.70
CA LEU A 268 9.31 7.65 12.03
C LEU A 268 9.07 8.98 11.34
N GLU A 269 8.73 8.94 10.07
CA GLU A 269 8.33 10.11 9.28
C GLU A 269 6.92 9.91 8.74
N ASP A 270 6.06 10.90 8.94
CA ASP A 270 4.71 10.95 8.37
C ASP A 270 4.79 11.58 6.97
N ILE A 271 4.45 10.83 5.95
CA ILE A 271 4.43 11.24 4.55
C ILE A 271 3.01 11.27 3.97
N GLY A 272 1.99 11.31 4.81
CA GLY A 272 0.59 11.21 4.39
C GLY A 272 0.15 12.29 3.42
N ILE A 273 0.69 13.52 3.54
CA ILE A 273 0.37 14.60 2.60
C ILE A 273 0.86 14.30 1.17
N HIS A 274 1.99 13.62 1.04
CA HIS A 274 2.51 13.19 -0.28
C HIS A 274 1.58 12.17 -0.93
N TYR A 275 0.90 11.34 -0.13
CA TYR A 275 -0.08 10.41 -0.69
C TYR A 275 -1.33 11.13 -1.20
N ALA A 276 -1.77 12.18 -0.52
CA ALA A 276 -2.87 13.00 -1.04
C ALA A 276 -2.54 13.57 -2.43
N LEU A 277 -1.32 14.09 -2.63
CA LEU A 277 -0.85 14.59 -3.94
C LEU A 277 -0.73 13.45 -4.96
N THR A 278 -0.21 12.30 -4.56
CA THR A 278 -0.11 11.12 -5.43
C THR A 278 -1.48 10.67 -5.95
N LEU A 279 -2.47 10.56 -5.06
CA LEU A 279 -3.84 10.16 -5.40
C LEU A 279 -4.55 11.20 -6.29
N GLU A 280 -4.29 12.49 -6.06
CA GLU A 280 -4.76 13.54 -6.96
C GLU A 280 -4.21 13.35 -8.37
N GLN A 281 -2.89 13.14 -8.53
CA GLN A 281 -2.27 12.90 -9.82
C GLN A 281 -2.82 11.62 -10.49
N TRP A 282 -2.99 10.53 -9.75
CA TRP A 282 -3.60 9.31 -10.28
C TRP A 282 -5.04 9.55 -10.73
N ARG A 283 -5.84 10.26 -9.93
CA ARG A 283 -7.24 10.56 -10.26
C ARG A 283 -7.36 11.42 -11.52
N LEU A 284 -6.54 12.48 -11.63
CA LEU A 284 -6.55 13.35 -12.80
C LEU A 284 -6.14 12.58 -14.07
N ARG A 285 -5.07 11.78 -14.02
CA ARG A 285 -4.63 10.95 -15.15
C ARG A 285 -5.69 9.90 -15.53
N PHE A 286 -6.27 9.24 -14.54
CA PHE A 286 -7.33 8.26 -14.76
C PHE A 286 -8.55 8.87 -15.47
N LEU A 287 -9.00 10.04 -15.04
CA LEU A 287 -10.12 10.76 -15.66
C LEU A 287 -9.77 11.20 -17.09
N GLN A 288 -8.56 11.65 -17.33
CA GLN A 288 -8.08 11.99 -18.69
C GLN A 288 -8.08 10.77 -19.60
N ALA A 289 -7.71 9.61 -19.10
CA ALA A 289 -7.65 8.34 -19.83
C ALA A 289 -8.99 7.58 -19.86
N ALA A 290 -10.13 8.21 -19.52
CA ALA A 290 -11.43 7.52 -19.43
C ALA A 290 -11.88 6.86 -20.76
N GLY A 291 -11.42 7.37 -21.91
CA GLY A 291 -11.66 6.76 -23.22
C GLY A 291 -10.92 5.44 -23.39
N GLU A 292 -9.64 5.42 -23.03
CA GLU A 292 -8.76 4.25 -23.08
C GLU A 292 -9.24 3.18 -22.09
N VAL A 293 -9.68 3.58 -20.87
CA VAL A 293 -10.26 2.65 -19.90
C VAL A 293 -11.48 1.93 -20.48
N ARG A 294 -12.38 2.64 -21.17
CA ARG A 294 -13.51 2.01 -21.88
C ARG A 294 -13.04 1.06 -23.00
N SER A 295 -12.01 1.44 -23.70
CA SER A 295 -11.44 0.59 -24.77
C SER A 295 -10.85 -0.72 -24.26
N LEU A 296 -10.42 -0.77 -22.98
CA LEU A 296 -10.02 -1.99 -22.29
C LEU A 296 -11.22 -2.86 -21.83
N GLY A 297 -12.45 -2.43 -22.09
CA GLY A 297 -13.67 -3.18 -21.78
C GLY A 297 -14.33 -2.83 -20.45
N PHE A 298 -13.85 -1.81 -19.74
CA PHE A 298 -14.46 -1.37 -18.48
C PHE A 298 -15.69 -0.48 -18.73
N ASP A 299 -16.73 -0.69 -17.98
CA ASP A 299 -18.00 0.03 -18.11
C ASP A 299 -18.04 1.37 -17.35
N ALA A 300 -19.16 2.08 -17.46
CA ALA A 300 -19.36 3.36 -16.78
C ALA A 300 -19.37 3.23 -15.25
N ASN A 301 -19.89 2.12 -14.72
CA ASN A 301 -19.92 1.88 -13.27
C ASN A 301 -18.52 1.65 -12.73
N PHE A 302 -17.66 0.94 -13.47
CA PHE A 302 -16.26 0.79 -13.13
C PHE A 302 -15.53 2.14 -13.08
N LEU A 303 -15.74 3.00 -14.08
CA LEU A 303 -15.15 4.33 -14.09
C LEU A 303 -15.54 5.15 -12.85
N ARG A 304 -16.83 5.16 -12.49
CA ARG A 304 -17.32 5.86 -11.29
C ARG A 304 -16.78 5.22 -10.01
N MET A 305 -16.68 3.90 -9.96
CA MET A 305 -16.13 3.17 -8.83
C MET A 305 -14.66 3.53 -8.59
N TRP A 306 -13.86 3.60 -9.66
CA TRP A 306 -12.43 3.92 -9.56
C TRP A 306 -12.19 5.39 -9.22
N GLU A 307 -12.97 6.31 -9.81
CA GLU A 307 -12.97 7.72 -9.45
C GLU A 307 -13.32 7.91 -7.96
N TYR A 308 -14.37 7.24 -7.48
CA TYR A 308 -14.75 7.29 -6.08
C TYR A 308 -13.66 6.75 -5.16
N TYR A 309 -13.04 5.64 -5.51
CA TYR A 309 -11.91 5.08 -4.77
C TYR A 309 -10.79 6.09 -4.60
N LEU A 310 -10.30 6.67 -5.70
CA LEU A 310 -9.19 7.62 -5.66
C LEU A 310 -9.55 8.89 -4.88
N ALA A 311 -10.75 9.45 -5.10
CA ALA A 311 -11.23 10.62 -4.37
C ALA A 311 -11.46 10.35 -2.86
N TYR A 312 -11.95 9.16 -2.51
CA TYR A 312 -12.16 8.74 -1.12
C TYR A 312 -10.84 8.68 -0.35
N CYS A 313 -9.84 8.03 -0.94
CA CYS A 313 -8.51 7.95 -0.35
C CYS A 313 -7.82 9.32 -0.28
N GLU A 314 -7.87 10.12 -1.36
CA GLU A 314 -7.32 11.48 -1.38
C GLU A 314 -7.91 12.33 -0.25
N ALA A 315 -9.23 12.32 -0.09
CA ALA A 315 -9.90 13.05 0.97
C ALA A 315 -9.47 12.58 2.37
N GLY A 316 -9.32 11.26 2.58
CA GLY A 316 -8.87 10.69 3.83
C GLY A 316 -7.48 11.18 4.25
N PHE A 317 -6.54 11.24 3.31
CA PHE A 317 -5.19 11.78 3.54
C PHE A 317 -5.20 13.30 3.74
N ARG A 318 -5.94 14.06 2.93
CA ARG A 318 -6.06 15.53 3.08
C ARG A 318 -6.63 15.93 4.44
N GLU A 319 -7.56 15.17 4.98
CA GLU A 319 -8.15 15.42 6.31
C GLU A 319 -7.36 14.73 7.44
N ARG A 320 -6.22 14.09 7.15
CA ARG A 320 -5.40 13.36 8.12
C ARG A 320 -6.19 12.33 8.93
N TYR A 321 -7.27 11.80 8.36
CA TYR A 321 -8.01 10.68 8.94
C TYR A 321 -7.21 9.37 8.82
N ILE A 322 -6.49 9.24 7.72
CA ILE A 322 -5.45 8.25 7.47
C ILE A 322 -4.15 8.97 7.15
N SER A 323 -3.03 8.30 7.37
CA SER A 323 -1.71 8.77 6.99
C SER A 323 -0.88 7.67 6.36
N ASN A 324 0.30 7.99 5.87
CA ASN A 324 1.31 7.06 5.41
C ASN A 324 2.61 7.36 6.16
N VAL A 325 3.24 6.34 6.71
CA VAL A 325 4.44 6.51 7.50
C VAL A 325 5.59 5.69 6.97
N GLN A 326 6.80 6.24 7.05
CA GLN A 326 8.04 5.49 6.90
C GLN A 326 8.66 5.27 8.28
N ILE A 327 8.72 4.02 8.70
CA ILE A 327 9.26 3.60 10.01
C ILE A 327 10.58 2.91 9.78
N LEU A 328 11.65 3.42 10.43
CA LEU A 328 12.94 2.75 10.48
C LEU A 328 13.04 1.93 11.76
N LEU A 329 13.38 0.67 11.57
CA LEU A 329 13.58 -0.32 12.61
C LEU A 329 15.04 -0.76 12.59
N SER A 330 15.65 -0.91 13.77
CA SER A 330 16.98 -1.49 13.92
C SER A 330 16.93 -2.68 14.85
N LYS A 331 17.82 -3.63 14.61
CA LYS A 331 18.11 -4.73 15.52
C LYS A 331 19.37 -4.35 16.30
N LEU A 332 19.27 -4.30 17.61
CA LEU A 332 20.43 -4.11 18.45
C LEU A 332 21.30 -5.37 18.40
N GLY A 333 22.62 -5.19 18.16
CA GLY A 333 23.60 -6.27 18.16
C GLY A 333 23.85 -6.87 19.54
#